data_de141dd8b6a7cf5b9ac5bfa31cb5da3a
#
_entry.id   de141dd8b6a7cf5b9ac5bfa31cb5da3a
#
_cell.length_a   1.000
_cell.length_b   1.000
_cell.length_c   1.000
_cell.angle_alpha   90.00
_cell.angle_beta   90.00
_cell.angle_gamma   90.00
#
_symmetry.space_group_name_H-M   'P 1'
#
loop_
_entity.id
_entity.type
_entity.pdbx_description
1 polymer ?
#
loop_
_entity_poly.entity_id
_entity_poly.type
_entity_poly.pdbx_seq_one_letter_code
_entity_poly.pdbx_strand_id
1 'polypeptide(L)'
;MTNVEGEASSSPTTDIDAVADGDEKSHGIQIFSAPSNAPRVRWRTDLISAGFSTALLLVLILVAGNGSTLDTNTLTFVGTLPGWLLWLGQVAYVVGVLYAFGLLIGVGFVARKRLELLRDMVLAAALAVIGVLALTWLIDERWPEFAIFDLNQTRETFPAFFITTSTAIQAAASPHLTAPMRKIGWTFVLAAVGASVLGGVSTVSDTLGGLLVGLIAAALIRYVFGTSAGLPSTGRIRSGLADLGVQVEDLDYAAEQPEASIVLTATSIDGDPLFVSGLGRDSWS
;
A
#
# COMPACT_ATOMS: atom_id res chain seq x y z
N MET A 1 -68.80 33.43 -37.46
CA MET A 1 -67.80 34.19 -36.68
C MET A 1 -67.51 33.40 -35.43
N THR A 2 -66.51 32.54 -35.47
CA THR A 2 -66.04 31.79 -34.30
C THR A 2 -64.51 31.77 -34.39
N ASN A 3 -63.88 32.54 -33.52
CA ASN A 3 -62.45 32.55 -33.31
C ASN A 3 -62.00 31.24 -32.71
N VAL A 4 -61.00 30.61 -33.32
CA VAL A 4 -60.23 29.55 -32.74
C VAL A 4 -58.88 30.14 -32.37
N GLU A 5 -58.69 30.36 -31.07
CA GLU A 5 -57.39 30.69 -30.47
C GLU A 5 -56.48 29.47 -30.43
N GLY A 6 -55.31 29.61 -31.00
CA GLY A 6 -54.31 28.59 -31.01
C GLY A 6 -53.57 28.48 -29.65
N GLU A 7 -53.64 27.31 -29.04
CA GLU A 7 -52.78 26.96 -27.89
C GLU A 7 -51.36 26.71 -28.39
N ALA A 8 -50.45 27.56 -27.93
CA ALA A 8 -49.01 27.36 -28.09
C ALA A 8 -48.54 26.26 -27.18
N SER A 9 -48.19 25.13 -27.76
CA SER A 9 -47.49 23.99 -27.11
C SER A 9 -46.10 24.48 -26.63
N SER A 10 -45.96 24.74 -25.36
CA SER A 10 -44.65 24.91 -24.70
C SER A 10 -44.02 23.55 -24.53
N SER A 11 -43.02 23.26 -25.37
CA SER A 11 -42.12 22.12 -25.16
C SER A 11 -41.35 22.30 -23.83
N PRO A 12 -41.27 21.29 -22.98
CA PRO A 12 -40.40 21.36 -21.81
C PRO A 12 -38.94 21.30 -22.29
N THR A 13 -38.25 22.44 -22.16
CA THR A 13 -36.80 22.50 -22.28
C THR A 13 -36.24 21.69 -21.11
N THR A 14 -35.84 20.47 -21.38
CA THR A 14 -35.12 19.63 -20.41
C THR A 14 -33.76 20.30 -20.18
N ASP A 15 -33.60 20.90 -19.01
CA ASP A 15 -32.31 21.41 -18.53
C ASP A 15 -31.33 20.22 -18.40
N ILE A 16 -30.65 19.91 -19.49
CA ILE A 16 -29.56 18.92 -19.53
C ILE A 16 -28.27 19.50 -18.90
N ASP A 17 -28.24 20.81 -18.61
CA ASP A 17 -27.04 21.49 -18.10
C ASP A 17 -26.82 21.34 -16.57
N ALA A 18 -27.72 20.70 -15.84
CA ALA A 18 -27.62 20.62 -14.38
C ALA A 18 -26.86 19.42 -13.80
N VAL A 19 -26.37 18.49 -14.61
CA VAL A 19 -25.68 17.26 -14.14
C VAL A 19 -24.16 17.30 -14.39
N ALA A 20 -23.65 18.34 -15.03
CA ALA A 20 -22.21 18.45 -15.35
C ALA A 20 -21.37 19.15 -14.27
N ASP A 21 -21.91 19.38 -13.07
CA ASP A 21 -21.19 20.09 -12.00
C ASP A 21 -20.81 19.15 -10.86
N GLY A 22 -19.70 18.47 -11.00
CA GLY A 22 -19.18 17.58 -9.95
C GLY A 22 -17.72 17.20 -10.07
N ASP A 23 -17.08 17.45 -11.19
CA ASP A 23 -15.65 17.13 -11.34
C ASP A 23 -14.83 18.44 -11.44
N GLU A 24 -14.95 19.28 -10.40
CA GLU A 24 -14.06 20.40 -10.18
C GLU A 24 -12.64 19.84 -10.17
N LYS A 25 -11.88 20.14 -11.21
CA LYS A 25 -10.46 19.81 -11.35
C LYS A 25 -9.71 20.38 -10.16
N SER A 26 -9.79 19.69 -9.05
CA SER A 26 -8.94 19.92 -7.91
C SER A 26 -7.50 19.68 -8.38
N HIS A 27 -6.78 20.74 -8.66
CA HIS A 27 -5.34 20.77 -8.93
C HIS A 27 -4.55 20.40 -7.67
N GLY A 28 -5.22 19.83 -6.66
CA GLY A 28 -4.60 19.27 -5.48
C GLY A 28 -3.83 17.98 -5.80
N ILE A 29 -2.68 17.79 -5.17
CA ILE A 29 -1.90 16.56 -5.24
C ILE A 29 -2.79 15.42 -4.76
N GLN A 30 -3.23 14.56 -5.67
CA GLN A 30 -3.99 13.36 -5.31
C GLN A 30 -3.04 12.35 -4.65
N ILE A 31 -3.19 12.18 -3.34
CA ILE A 31 -2.37 11.26 -2.55
C ILE A 31 -2.88 9.82 -2.68
N PHE A 32 -4.19 9.63 -2.80
CA PHE A 32 -4.85 8.33 -2.83
C PHE A 32 -5.42 8.00 -4.21
N SER A 33 -5.25 6.77 -4.64
CA SER A 33 -5.67 6.29 -5.97
C SER A 33 -7.02 5.57 -5.98
N ALA A 34 -7.46 5.01 -4.85
CA ALA A 34 -8.69 4.22 -4.78
C ALA A 34 -9.88 5.05 -4.25
N PRO A 35 -11.10 4.86 -4.80
CA PRO A 35 -12.31 5.44 -4.24
C PRO A 35 -12.60 4.88 -2.84
N SER A 36 -13.27 5.66 -1.97
CA SER A 36 -13.55 5.28 -0.58
C SER A 36 -14.54 4.12 -0.44
N ASN A 37 -15.38 3.87 -1.45
CA ASN A 37 -16.49 2.90 -1.42
C ASN A 37 -16.25 1.68 -2.32
N ALA A 38 -15.02 1.46 -2.81
CA ALA A 38 -14.75 0.31 -3.67
C ALA A 38 -14.76 -1.00 -2.87
N PRO A 39 -15.33 -2.09 -3.41
CA PRO A 39 -15.34 -3.39 -2.75
C PRO A 39 -13.92 -3.90 -2.53
N ARG A 40 -13.73 -4.74 -1.51
CA ARG A 40 -12.45 -5.37 -1.22
C ARG A 40 -12.34 -6.68 -1.96
N VAL A 41 -11.27 -6.81 -2.72
CA VAL A 41 -10.95 -8.03 -3.47
C VAL A 41 -9.69 -8.66 -2.91
N ARG A 42 -9.68 -9.98 -2.79
CA ARG A 42 -8.50 -10.76 -2.38
C ARG A 42 -7.72 -11.15 -3.61
N TRP A 43 -6.44 -10.81 -3.64
CA TRP A 43 -5.58 -11.11 -4.76
C TRP A 43 -4.68 -12.30 -4.46
N ARG A 44 -4.60 -13.24 -5.40
CA ARG A 44 -3.69 -14.42 -5.27
C ARG A 44 -2.22 -14.00 -5.25
N THR A 45 -1.88 -12.90 -5.91
CA THR A 45 -0.53 -12.31 -5.90
C THR A 45 -0.05 -11.93 -4.49
N ASP A 46 -0.94 -11.57 -3.57
CA ASP A 46 -0.56 -11.29 -2.19
C ASP A 46 -0.10 -12.57 -1.47
N LEU A 47 -0.76 -13.71 -1.72
CA LEU A 47 -0.35 -14.99 -1.16
C LEU A 47 0.98 -15.46 -1.76
N ILE A 48 1.16 -15.31 -3.07
CA ILE A 48 2.43 -15.64 -3.76
C ILE A 48 3.56 -14.77 -3.21
N SER A 49 3.32 -13.47 -3.04
CA SER A 49 4.30 -12.54 -2.45
C SER A 49 4.67 -12.94 -1.01
N ALA A 50 3.70 -13.30 -0.19
CA ALA A 50 3.95 -13.77 1.17
C ALA A 50 4.77 -15.08 1.16
N GLY A 51 4.40 -16.04 0.32
CA GLY A 51 5.11 -17.32 0.19
C GLY A 51 6.57 -17.14 -0.29
N PHE A 52 6.77 -16.32 -1.32
CA PHE A 52 8.10 -16.00 -1.83
C PHE A 52 8.97 -15.28 -0.77
N SER A 53 8.42 -14.28 -0.09
CA SER A 53 9.13 -13.57 0.97
C SER A 53 9.45 -14.49 2.15
N THR A 54 8.56 -15.43 2.50
CA THR A 54 8.80 -16.42 3.54
C THR A 54 9.92 -17.40 3.14
N ALA A 55 9.90 -17.91 1.90
CA ALA A 55 10.94 -18.77 1.40
C ALA A 55 12.31 -18.08 1.43
N LEU A 56 12.36 -16.81 1.00
CA LEU A 56 13.58 -16.03 1.03
C LEU A 56 14.07 -15.76 2.46
N LEU A 57 13.15 -15.49 3.39
CA LEU A 57 13.46 -15.32 4.82
C LEU A 57 14.06 -16.60 5.41
N LEU A 58 13.51 -17.77 5.09
CA LEU A 58 14.07 -19.06 5.55
C LEU A 58 15.48 -19.28 5.01
N VAL A 59 15.72 -18.99 3.74
CA VAL A 59 17.07 -19.05 3.15
C VAL A 59 18.01 -18.08 3.90
N LEU A 60 17.57 -16.87 4.17
CA LEU A 60 18.36 -15.87 4.89
C LEU A 60 18.73 -16.36 6.30
N ILE A 61 17.79 -16.94 7.04
CA ILE A 61 18.02 -17.50 8.38
C ILE A 61 19.06 -18.63 8.32
N LEU A 62 18.97 -19.51 7.34
CA LEU A 62 19.94 -20.61 7.16
C LEU A 62 21.34 -20.08 6.84
N VAL A 63 21.44 -19.04 6.03
CA VAL A 63 22.72 -18.42 5.66
C VAL A 63 23.30 -17.63 6.83
N ALA A 64 22.48 -16.83 7.51
CA ALA A 64 22.90 -16.01 8.64
C ALA A 64 23.28 -16.85 9.86
N GLY A 65 22.53 -17.93 10.14
CA GLY A 65 22.79 -18.84 11.28
C GLY A 65 24.12 -19.57 11.21
N ASN A 66 24.73 -19.67 10.02
CA ASN A 66 26.07 -20.28 9.83
C ASN A 66 27.24 -19.27 9.98
N GLY A 67 26.99 -18.09 10.55
CA GLY A 67 28.00 -17.04 10.68
C GLY A 67 28.25 -16.36 9.33
N SER A 68 27.37 -15.40 8.99
CA SER A 68 27.43 -14.70 7.71
C SER A 68 28.75 -13.94 7.54
N THR A 69 29.59 -14.41 6.61
CA THR A 69 30.79 -13.70 6.20
C THR A 69 30.46 -12.32 5.63
N LEU A 70 29.25 -12.16 5.09
CA LEU A 70 28.74 -10.88 4.58
C LEU A 70 28.58 -9.87 5.72
N ASP A 71 28.00 -10.26 6.85
CA ASP A 71 27.80 -9.37 8.00
C ASP A 71 29.13 -8.95 8.59
N THR A 72 30.06 -9.92 8.78
CA THR A 72 31.39 -9.64 9.29
C THR A 72 32.18 -8.71 8.38
N ASN A 73 32.17 -8.96 7.08
CA ASN A 73 32.88 -8.11 6.11
C ASN A 73 32.24 -6.72 6.01
N THR A 74 30.91 -6.62 6.08
CA THR A 74 30.21 -5.35 6.06
C THR A 74 30.52 -4.54 7.31
N LEU A 75 30.48 -5.14 8.48
CA LEU A 75 30.85 -4.46 9.74
C LEU A 75 32.29 -3.98 9.71
N THR A 76 33.22 -4.79 9.20
CA THR A 76 34.63 -4.41 9.03
C THR A 76 34.74 -3.23 8.07
N PHE A 77 34.05 -3.25 6.93
CA PHE A 77 34.02 -2.15 5.98
C PHE A 77 33.44 -0.86 6.60
N VAL A 78 32.28 -0.98 7.27
CA VAL A 78 31.66 0.16 7.96
C VAL A 78 32.60 0.77 9.00
N GLY A 79 33.35 -0.06 9.74
CA GLY A 79 34.37 0.39 10.68
C GLY A 79 35.53 1.20 10.06
N THR A 80 35.73 1.12 8.74
CA THR A 80 36.73 1.92 8.00
C THR A 80 36.19 3.28 7.52
N LEU A 81 34.87 3.48 7.60
CA LEU A 81 34.24 4.70 7.11
C LEU A 81 34.53 5.90 8.03
N PRO A 82 34.68 7.10 7.46
CA PRO A 82 34.85 8.32 8.26
C PRO A 82 33.58 8.61 9.06
N GLY A 83 33.75 9.10 10.30
CA GLY A 83 32.65 9.31 11.26
C GLY A 83 31.49 10.17 10.74
N TRP A 84 31.77 11.15 9.85
CA TRP A 84 30.71 11.96 9.24
C TRP A 84 29.76 11.13 8.34
N LEU A 85 30.28 10.09 7.68
CA LEU A 85 29.49 9.23 6.81
C LEU A 85 28.61 8.29 7.65
N LEU A 86 29.14 7.76 8.77
CA LEU A 86 28.37 6.99 9.75
C LEU A 86 27.22 7.84 10.31
N TRP A 87 27.51 9.08 10.71
CA TRP A 87 26.50 10.02 11.20
C TRP A 87 25.44 10.30 10.14
N LEU A 88 25.82 10.50 8.88
CA LEU A 88 24.89 10.70 7.78
C LEU A 88 23.99 9.48 7.58
N GLY A 89 24.54 8.27 7.66
CA GLY A 89 23.77 7.01 7.63
C GLY A 89 22.76 6.95 8.77
N GLN A 90 23.16 7.24 9.99
CA GLN A 90 22.25 7.25 11.15
C GLN A 90 21.13 8.27 10.99
N VAL A 91 21.42 9.49 10.53
CA VAL A 91 20.40 10.51 10.26
C VAL A 91 19.44 10.05 9.17
N ALA A 92 19.94 9.51 8.05
CA ALA A 92 19.10 9.02 6.96
C ALA A 92 18.20 7.84 7.40
N TYR A 93 18.74 6.96 8.26
CA TYR A 93 17.96 5.89 8.88
C TYR A 93 16.81 6.44 9.73
N VAL A 94 17.09 7.36 10.64
CA VAL A 94 16.05 7.98 11.49
C VAL A 94 15.00 8.70 10.66
N VAL A 95 15.40 9.45 9.63
CA VAL A 95 14.45 10.12 8.71
C VAL A 95 13.56 9.12 7.99
N GLY A 96 14.11 7.99 7.51
CA GLY A 96 13.33 6.95 6.85
C GLY A 96 12.32 6.28 7.78
N VAL A 97 12.71 6.03 9.02
CA VAL A 97 11.82 5.49 10.06
C VAL A 97 10.71 6.50 10.42
N LEU A 98 11.07 7.76 10.66
CA LEU A 98 10.12 8.82 10.97
C LEU A 98 9.14 9.06 9.82
N TYR A 99 9.57 8.91 8.57
CA TYR A 99 8.67 8.98 7.41
C TYR A 99 7.57 7.93 7.50
N ALA A 100 7.88 6.68 7.82
CA ALA A 100 6.88 5.61 7.89
C ALA A 100 5.86 5.85 9.02
N PHE A 101 6.31 6.28 10.20
CA PHE A 101 5.41 6.67 11.28
C PHE A 101 4.62 7.93 10.94
N GLY A 102 5.25 8.91 10.29
CA GLY A 102 4.60 10.11 9.78
C GLY A 102 3.50 9.78 8.76
N LEU A 103 3.72 8.79 7.89
CA LEU A 103 2.71 8.30 6.97
C LEU A 103 1.52 7.69 7.72
N LEU A 104 1.76 6.86 8.74
CA LEU A 104 0.71 6.27 9.57
C LEU A 104 -0.13 7.35 10.26
N ILE A 105 0.51 8.34 10.87
CA ILE A 105 -0.14 9.47 11.54
C ILE A 105 -0.88 10.34 10.52
N GLY A 106 -0.25 10.68 9.40
CA GLY A 106 -0.82 11.49 8.33
C GLY A 106 -2.07 10.84 7.73
N VAL A 107 -2.04 9.53 7.47
CA VAL A 107 -3.23 8.78 7.06
C VAL A 107 -4.30 8.84 8.14
N GLY A 108 -3.96 8.71 9.43
CA GLY A 108 -4.92 8.83 10.54
C GLY A 108 -5.62 10.18 10.59
N PHE A 109 -4.91 11.29 10.32
CA PHE A 109 -5.48 12.65 10.34
C PHE A 109 -6.29 12.97 9.08
N VAL A 110 -5.74 12.66 7.89
CA VAL A 110 -6.37 12.99 6.60
C VAL A 110 -7.51 12.02 6.28
N ALA A 111 -7.41 10.79 6.77
CA ALA A 111 -8.30 9.71 6.38
C ALA A 111 -9.39 9.40 7.41
N ARG A 112 -10.00 10.41 8.05
CA ARG A 112 -11.22 10.17 8.86
C ARG A 112 -12.31 9.42 8.08
N LYS A 113 -12.30 9.52 6.75
CA LYS A 113 -13.17 8.77 5.82
C LYS A 113 -12.56 7.43 5.34
N ARG A 114 -11.32 7.07 5.75
CA ARG A 114 -10.59 5.88 5.29
C ARG A 114 -10.01 5.08 6.47
N LEU A 115 -10.83 4.87 7.49
CA LEU A 115 -10.46 4.10 8.68
C LEU A 115 -9.96 2.68 8.35
N GLU A 116 -10.41 2.16 7.22
CA GLU A 116 -9.98 0.84 6.73
C GLU A 116 -8.50 0.79 6.36
N LEU A 117 -8.00 1.83 5.67
CA LEU A 117 -6.57 1.92 5.36
C LEU A 117 -5.73 2.03 6.63
N LEU A 118 -6.16 2.88 7.57
CA LEU A 118 -5.49 3.02 8.86
C LEU A 118 -5.47 1.69 9.62
N ARG A 119 -6.60 0.98 9.66
CA ARG A 119 -6.69 -0.34 10.26
C ARG A 119 -5.68 -1.32 9.64
N ASP A 120 -5.63 -1.39 8.32
CA ASP A 120 -4.75 -2.32 7.61
C ASP A 120 -3.26 -2.00 7.87
N MET A 121 -2.89 -0.71 7.93
CA MET A 121 -1.53 -0.28 8.30
C MET A 121 -1.19 -0.65 9.75
N VAL A 122 -2.11 -0.40 10.69
CA VAL A 122 -1.91 -0.74 12.11
C VAL A 122 -1.81 -2.25 12.30
N LEU A 123 -2.68 -3.03 11.66
CA LEU A 123 -2.64 -4.49 11.74
C LEU A 123 -1.37 -5.07 11.11
N ALA A 124 -0.91 -4.51 9.97
CA ALA A 124 0.33 -4.93 9.36
C ALA A 124 1.54 -4.60 10.26
N ALA A 125 1.57 -3.42 10.87
CA ALA A 125 2.60 -3.04 11.83
C ALA A 125 2.57 -3.94 13.07
N ALA A 126 1.40 -4.22 13.64
CA ALA A 126 1.25 -5.11 14.79
C ALA A 126 1.70 -6.54 14.47
N LEU A 127 1.31 -7.08 13.30
CA LEU A 127 1.74 -8.40 12.85
C LEU A 127 3.26 -8.45 12.61
N ALA A 128 3.84 -7.37 12.07
CA ALA A 128 5.28 -7.23 11.89
C ALA A 128 6.01 -7.25 13.24
N VAL A 129 5.52 -6.52 14.23
CA VAL A 129 6.06 -6.53 15.59
C VAL A 129 6.00 -7.93 16.20
N ILE A 130 4.86 -8.61 16.10
CA ILE A 130 4.71 -10.00 16.57
C ILE A 130 5.71 -10.91 15.85
N GLY A 131 5.90 -10.74 14.54
CA GLY A 131 6.87 -11.49 13.75
C GLY A 131 8.30 -11.29 14.24
N VAL A 132 8.70 -10.04 14.52
CA VAL A 132 10.02 -9.74 15.11
C VAL A 132 10.18 -10.42 16.46
N LEU A 133 9.21 -10.23 17.39
CA LEU A 133 9.25 -10.83 18.71
C LEU A 133 9.39 -12.36 18.64
N ALA A 134 8.59 -12.99 17.78
CA ALA A 134 8.60 -14.44 17.60
C ALA A 134 9.95 -14.94 17.04
N LEU A 135 10.49 -14.26 16.02
CA LEU A 135 11.76 -14.67 15.41
C LEU A 135 12.95 -14.42 16.35
N THR A 136 12.98 -13.29 17.04
CA THR A 136 14.04 -13.01 18.02
C THR A 136 14.01 -14.05 19.15
N TRP A 137 12.83 -14.36 19.67
CA TRP A 137 12.71 -15.39 20.69
C TRP A 137 13.12 -16.79 20.19
N LEU A 138 12.78 -17.10 18.93
CA LEU A 138 13.09 -18.42 18.33
C LEU A 138 14.59 -18.58 18.05
N ILE A 139 15.28 -17.51 17.69
CA ILE A 139 16.70 -17.55 17.27
C ILE A 139 17.63 -17.31 18.47
N ASP A 140 17.33 -16.29 19.29
CA ASP A 140 18.22 -15.83 20.35
C ASP A 140 17.84 -16.37 21.74
N GLU A 141 16.66 -17.03 21.86
CA GLU A 141 16.05 -17.47 23.13
C GLU A 141 15.92 -16.34 24.17
N ARG A 142 15.89 -15.09 23.71
CA ARG A 142 15.80 -13.88 24.52
C ARG A 142 14.72 -12.95 24.00
N TRP A 143 14.13 -12.17 24.89
CA TRP A 143 13.26 -11.07 24.50
C TRP A 143 14.10 -9.91 23.98
N PRO A 144 13.67 -9.23 22.89
CA PRO A 144 14.39 -8.08 22.37
C PRO A 144 14.37 -6.95 23.38
N GLU A 145 15.55 -6.37 23.62
CA GLU A 145 15.68 -5.14 24.39
C GLU A 145 15.43 -3.96 23.46
N PHE A 146 14.29 -3.27 23.66
CA PHE A 146 13.92 -2.11 22.84
C PHE A 146 14.65 -0.85 23.32
N ALA A 147 15.85 -0.63 22.84
CA ALA A 147 16.55 0.65 22.98
C ALA A 147 16.12 1.60 21.84
N ILE A 148 14.97 2.26 21.98
CA ILE A 148 14.32 3.07 20.92
C ILE A 148 15.21 4.21 20.40
N PHE A 149 16.21 4.69 21.16
CA PHE A 149 17.05 5.82 20.80
C PHE A 149 18.56 5.60 21.04
N ASP A 150 18.98 4.39 21.35
CA ASP A 150 20.41 4.11 21.53
C ASP A 150 21.06 3.73 20.21
N LEU A 151 21.38 4.73 19.39
CA LEU A 151 22.05 4.59 18.10
C LEU A 151 23.51 4.08 18.22
N ASN A 152 24.03 3.98 19.45
CA ASN A 152 25.39 3.50 19.70
C ASN A 152 25.46 1.99 20.00
N GLN A 153 24.34 1.33 20.20
CA GLN A 153 24.32 -0.11 20.41
C GLN A 153 24.08 -0.83 19.07
N THR A 154 25.15 -1.35 18.49
CA THR A 154 25.19 -2.17 17.30
C THR A 154 24.57 -3.58 17.49
N ARG A 155 23.62 -3.73 18.40
CA ARG A 155 22.89 -4.99 18.67
C ARG A 155 21.42 -4.77 18.41
N GLU A 156 21.07 -4.52 17.15
CA GLU A 156 19.71 -4.87 16.76
C GLU A 156 19.58 -6.38 16.75
N THR A 157 18.53 -6.85 17.36
CA THR A 157 18.12 -8.25 17.31
C THR A 157 17.63 -8.57 15.91
N PHE A 158 17.91 -9.77 15.42
CA PHE A 158 17.33 -10.23 14.15
C PHE A 158 15.82 -10.48 14.32
N PRO A 159 14.98 -9.99 13.44
CA PRO A 159 15.21 -9.03 12.36
C PRO A 159 15.13 -7.57 12.86
N ALA A 160 15.69 -6.61 12.09
CA ALA A 160 15.72 -5.18 12.44
C ALA A 160 14.30 -4.60 12.66
N PHE A 161 13.97 -4.28 13.90
CA PHE A 161 12.61 -3.92 14.33
C PHE A 161 12.01 -2.74 13.57
N PHE A 162 12.73 -1.62 13.49
CA PHE A 162 12.22 -0.41 12.85
C PHE A 162 12.09 -0.54 11.33
N ILE A 163 13.02 -1.26 10.69
CA ILE A 163 12.93 -1.58 9.25
C ILE A 163 11.72 -2.46 8.99
N THR A 164 11.49 -3.47 9.83
CA THR A 164 10.33 -4.36 9.74
C THR A 164 9.02 -3.59 9.79
N THR A 165 8.88 -2.74 10.81
CA THR A 165 7.66 -1.98 11.05
C THR A 165 7.43 -0.95 9.94
N SER A 166 8.49 -0.21 9.55
CA SER A 166 8.40 0.77 8.45
C SER A 166 8.03 0.13 7.12
N THR A 167 8.62 -1.03 6.82
CA THR A 167 8.30 -1.79 5.61
C THR A 167 6.86 -2.28 5.62
N ALA A 168 6.37 -2.79 6.76
CA ALA A 168 4.98 -3.26 6.89
C ALA A 168 3.98 -2.11 6.65
N ILE A 169 4.21 -0.95 7.27
CA ILE A 169 3.39 0.25 7.09
C ILE A 169 3.38 0.69 5.62
N GLN A 170 4.56 0.84 5.01
CA GLN A 170 4.68 1.29 3.63
C GLN A 170 4.08 0.27 2.65
N ALA A 171 4.31 -1.03 2.85
CA ALA A 171 3.76 -2.07 2.00
C ALA A 171 2.24 -2.17 2.11
N ALA A 172 1.66 -2.01 3.31
CA ALA A 172 0.21 -1.97 3.51
C ALA A 172 -0.43 -0.73 2.86
N ALA A 173 0.21 0.45 2.95
CA ALA A 173 -0.27 1.68 2.33
C ALA A 173 -0.09 1.71 0.80
N SER A 174 0.95 1.05 0.29
CA SER A 174 1.41 1.13 -1.10
C SER A 174 0.31 0.96 -2.16
N PRO A 175 -0.63 0.01 -2.06
CA PRO A 175 -1.67 -0.16 -3.05
C PRO A 175 -2.65 1.02 -3.14
N HIS A 176 -2.84 1.72 -2.03
CA HIS A 176 -3.78 2.85 -1.92
C HIS A 176 -3.17 4.19 -2.33
N LEU A 177 -1.84 4.27 -2.40
CA LEU A 177 -1.12 5.48 -2.76
C LEU A 177 -1.03 5.65 -4.28
N THR A 178 -1.05 6.90 -4.74
CA THR A 178 -0.74 7.23 -6.13
C THR A 178 0.68 6.82 -6.48
N ALA A 179 0.95 6.56 -7.78
CA ALA A 179 2.25 6.09 -8.24
C ALA A 179 3.46 6.93 -7.75
N PRO A 180 3.40 8.29 -7.77
CA PRO A 180 4.50 9.10 -7.25
C PRO A 180 4.67 8.94 -5.74
N MET A 181 3.58 8.94 -4.95
CA MET A 181 3.66 8.78 -3.49
C MET A 181 4.19 7.40 -3.10
N ARG A 182 3.78 6.37 -3.83
CA ARG A 182 4.29 5.01 -3.63
C ARG A 182 5.79 4.91 -3.91
N LYS A 183 6.27 5.54 -5.00
CA LYS A 183 7.71 5.58 -5.32
C LYS A 183 8.50 6.31 -4.24
N ILE A 184 8.04 7.47 -3.82
CA ILE A 184 8.66 8.25 -2.73
C ILE A 184 8.74 7.40 -1.46
N GLY A 185 7.65 6.77 -1.05
CA GLY A 185 7.62 5.93 0.14
C GLY A 185 8.61 4.77 0.10
N TRP A 186 8.65 4.05 -1.01
CA TRP A 186 9.64 2.98 -1.20
C TRP A 186 11.08 3.51 -1.23
N THR A 187 11.32 4.69 -1.80
CA THR A 187 12.64 5.33 -1.75
C THR A 187 13.07 5.60 -0.32
N PHE A 188 12.19 6.11 0.54
CA PHE A 188 12.51 6.32 1.96
C PHE A 188 12.80 5.02 2.70
N VAL A 189 11.99 3.97 2.49
CA VAL A 189 12.23 2.65 3.11
C VAL A 189 13.56 2.06 2.65
N LEU A 190 13.83 2.06 1.33
CA LEU A 190 15.08 1.52 0.80
C LEU A 190 16.29 2.36 1.22
N ALA A 191 16.14 3.67 1.30
CA ALA A 191 17.18 4.54 1.84
C ALA A 191 17.45 4.24 3.33
N ALA A 192 16.40 4.00 4.13
CA ALA A 192 16.56 3.59 5.53
C ALA A 192 17.24 2.22 5.65
N VAL A 193 16.91 1.26 4.78
CA VAL A 193 17.56 -0.04 4.69
C VAL A 193 19.07 0.11 4.42
N GLY A 194 19.45 0.86 3.39
CA GLY A 194 20.88 1.13 3.11
C GLY A 194 21.57 1.92 4.21
N ALA A 195 20.88 2.92 4.77
CA ALA A 195 21.38 3.80 5.80
C ALA A 195 21.58 3.09 7.14
N SER A 196 20.75 2.10 7.50
CA SER A 196 20.92 1.30 8.72
C SER A 196 22.24 0.50 8.69
N VAL A 197 22.56 -0.07 7.53
CA VAL A 197 23.82 -0.81 7.33
C VAL A 197 25.02 0.15 7.31
N LEU A 198 24.95 1.24 6.51
CA LEU A 198 26.05 2.22 6.39
C LEU A 198 26.28 2.99 7.69
N GLY A 199 25.24 3.24 8.47
CA GLY A 199 25.34 3.88 9.78
C GLY A 199 25.80 2.94 10.89
N GLY A 200 26.02 1.64 10.60
CA GLY A 200 26.40 0.64 11.59
C GLY A 200 25.31 0.33 12.62
N VAL A 201 24.06 0.66 12.31
CA VAL A 201 22.90 0.44 13.20
C VAL A 201 22.50 -1.03 13.20
N SER A 202 22.51 -1.68 12.04
CA SER A 202 22.15 -3.10 11.89
C SER A 202 23.01 -3.79 10.84
N THR A 203 23.03 -5.15 10.89
CA THR A 203 23.72 -5.95 9.88
C THR A 203 22.90 -6.05 8.60
N VAL A 204 23.52 -6.53 7.52
CA VAL A 204 22.82 -6.78 6.25
C VAL A 204 21.71 -7.84 6.45
N SER A 205 22.02 -8.90 7.18
CA SER A 205 21.07 -9.98 7.45
C SER A 205 19.87 -9.50 8.27
N ASP A 206 20.10 -8.70 9.33
CA ASP A 206 19.02 -8.16 10.16
C ASP A 206 18.10 -7.23 9.36
N THR A 207 18.69 -6.39 8.52
CA THR A 207 17.98 -5.43 7.71
C THR A 207 17.14 -6.11 6.62
N LEU A 208 17.71 -7.08 5.90
CA LEU A 208 16.99 -7.87 4.90
C LEU A 208 15.90 -8.73 5.55
N GLY A 209 16.20 -9.33 6.71
CA GLY A 209 15.21 -10.04 7.50
C GLY A 209 14.04 -9.14 7.88
N GLY A 210 14.33 -7.93 8.33
CA GLY A 210 13.33 -6.92 8.65
C GLY A 210 12.45 -6.55 7.45
N LEU A 211 13.05 -6.31 6.30
CA LEU A 211 12.33 -6.04 5.05
C LEU A 211 11.37 -7.18 4.71
N LEU A 212 11.85 -8.43 4.74
CA LEU A 212 11.06 -9.61 4.39
C LEU A 212 9.90 -9.84 5.36
N VAL A 213 10.13 -9.74 6.67
CA VAL A 213 9.07 -9.88 7.68
C VAL A 213 8.01 -8.79 7.51
N GLY A 214 8.41 -7.54 7.23
CA GLY A 214 7.48 -6.45 6.96
C GLY A 214 6.63 -6.70 5.71
N LEU A 215 7.23 -7.22 4.63
CA LEU A 215 6.50 -7.60 3.40
C LEU A 215 5.52 -8.74 3.65
N ILE A 216 5.92 -9.78 4.40
CA ILE A 216 5.06 -10.91 4.78
C ILE A 216 3.86 -10.40 5.57
N ALA A 217 4.09 -9.57 6.59
CA ALA A 217 3.02 -9.02 7.42
C ALA A 217 2.00 -8.24 6.60
N ALA A 218 2.46 -7.33 5.74
CA ALA A 218 1.57 -6.55 4.87
C ALA A 218 0.81 -7.42 3.87
N ALA A 219 1.47 -8.41 3.25
CA ALA A 219 0.85 -9.32 2.29
C ALA A 219 -0.22 -10.19 2.95
N LEU A 220 0.02 -10.70 4.17
CA LEU A 220 -0.95 -11.48 4.93
C LEU A 220 -2.19 -10.65 5.30
N ILE A 221 -2.00 -9.40 5.74
CA ILE A 221 -3.13 -8.51 6.06
C ILE A 221 -3.98 -8.24 4.81
N ARG A 222 -3.34 -7.96 3.66
CA ARG A 222 -4.06 -7.77 2.39
C ARG A 222 -4.79 -9.03 1.93
N TYR A 223 -4.17 -10.20 2.10
CA TYR A 223 -4.82 -11.47 1.76
C TYR A 223 -6.04 -11.76 2.65
N VAL A 224 -5.93 -11.51 3.95
CA VAL A 224 -7.03 -11.78 4.90
C VAL A 224 -8.19 -10.79 4.73
N PHE A 225 -7.89 -9.50 4.67
CA PHE A 225 -8.92 -8.45 4.65
C PHE A 225 -9.29 -7.98 3.24
N GLY A 226 -8.55 -8.40 2.21
CA GLY A 226 -8.69 -7.88 0.86
C GLY A 226 -8.20 -6.44 0.73
N THR A 227 -8.13 -5.95 -0.49
CA THR A 227 -7.79 -4.56 -0.79
C THR A 227 -8.74 -4.00 -1.84
N SER A 228 -9.14 -2.73 -1.67
CA SER A 228 -9.87 -1.98 -2.70
C SER A 228 -8.92 -1.34 -3.74
N ALA A 229 -7.62 -1.51 -3.55
CA ALA A 229 -6.62 -0.92 -4.42
C ALA A 229 -6.54 -1.62 -5.77
N GLY A 230 -6.33 -0.83 -6.81
CA GLY A 230 -6.25 -1.34 -8.20
C GLY A 230 -7.60 -1.41 -8.90
N LEU A 231 -8.69 -1.10 -8.23
CA LEU A 231 -10.00 -0.97 -8.86
C LEU A 231 -10.08 0.38 -9.59
N PRO A 232 -10.46 0.40 -10.87
CA PRO A 232 -10.70 1.64 -11.59
C PRO A 232 -11.91 2.36 -11.00
N SER A 233 -11.88 3.69 -10.89
CA SER A 233 -13.05 4.44 -10.43
C SER A 233 -14.22 4.27 -11.41
N THR A 234 -15.44 4.21 -10.88
CA THR A 234 -16.67 4.12 -11.69
C THR A 234 -16.76 5.25 -12.72
N GLY A 235 -16.29 6.46 -12.37
CA GLY A 235 -16.22 7.58 -13.32
C GLY A 235 -15.28 7.31 -14.51
N ARG A 236 -14.11 6.69 -14.28
CA ARG A 236 -13.17 6.34 -15.35
C ARG A 236 -13.72 5.23 -16.24
N ILE A 237 -14.44 4.26 -15.66
CA ILE A 237 -15.08 3.21 -16.43
C ILE A 237 -16.21 3.80 -17.27
N ARG A 238 -17.02 4.70 -16.69
CA ARG A 238 -18.10 5.38 -17.40
C ARG A 238 -17.56 6.20 -18.59
N SER A 239 -16.47 6.95 -18.41
CA SER A 239 -15.86 7.67 -19.54
C SER A 239 -15.33 6.73 -20.62
N GLY A 240 -14.68 5.62 -20.24
CA GLY A 240 -14.21 4.63 -21.19
C GLY A 240 -15.34 3.93 -21.96
N LEU A 241 -16.48 3.66 -21.31
CA LEU A 241 -17.68 3.12 -21.97
C LEU A 241 -18.30 4.14 -22.92
N ALA A 242 -18.35 5.42 -22.51
CA ALA A 242 -18.84 6.51 -23.36
C ALA A 242 -17.96 6.69 -24.62
N ASP A 243 -16.65 6.57 -24.49
CA ASP A 243 -15.71 6.60 -25.63
C ASP A 243 -15.96 5.44 -26.63
N LEU A 244 -16.52 4.32 -26.16
CA LEU A 244 -16.94 3.18 -26.97
C LEU A 244 -18.38 3.33 -27.49
N GLY A 245 -19.05 4.43 -27.21
CA GLY A 245 -20.43 4.69 -27.61
C GLY A 245 -21.48 4.05 -26.71
N VAL A 246 -21.08 3.46 -25.57
CA VAL A 246 -21.97 2.83 -24.59
C VAL A 246 -22.24 3.81 -23.47
N GLN A 247 -23.43 4.40 -23.44
CA GLN A 247 -23.84 5.29 -22.36
C GLN A 247 -24.56 4.49 -21.28
N VAL A 248 -24.10 4.63 -20.04
CA VAL A 248 -24.61 3.87 -18.89
C VAL A 248 -25.04 4.80 -17.77
N GLU A 249 -26.16 4.44 -17.17
CA GLU A 249 -26.67 5.01 -15.91
C GLU A 249 -26.34 4.01 -14.79
N ASP A 250 -26.35 4.48 -13.54
CA ASP A 250 -26.24 3.67 -12.31
C ASP A 250 -25.11 2.63 -12.32
N LEU A 251 -23.91 3.03 -12.77
CA LEU A 251 -22.74 2.17 -12.75
C LEU A 251 -22.24 1.97 -11.30
N ASP A 252 -22.37 0.74 -10.78
CA ASP A 252 -21.91 0.37 -9.45
C ASP A 252 -21.21 -0.99 -9.47
N TYR A 253 -20.47 -1.28 -8.41
CA TYR A 253 -19.82 -2.58 -8.25
C TYR A 253 -20.87 -3.64 -7.87
N ALA A 254 -20.80 -4.81 -8.49
CA ALA A 254 -21.64 -5.94 -8.09
C ALA A 254 -21.38 -6.31 -6.63
N ALA A 255 -22.44 -6.70 -5.90
CA ALA A 255 -22.36 -7.07 -4.49
C ALA A 255 -21.43 -8.27 -4.25
N GLU A 256 -21.44 -9.22 -5.19
CA GLU A 256 -20.53 -10.36 -5.18
C GLU A 256 -19.47 -10.17 -6.27
N GLN A 257 -18.21 -10.17 -5.85
CA GLN A 257 -17.05 -10.08 -6.74
C GLN A 257 -16.41 -11.45 -6.89
N PRO A 258 -16.34 -12.00 -8.12
CA PRO A 258 -15.59 -13.23 -8.35
C PRO A 258 -14.09 -13.03 -8.07
N GLU A 259 -13.40 -14.13 -7.72
CA GLU A 259 -11.95 -14.08 -7.58
C GLU A 259 -11.29 -13.69 -8.91
N ALA A 260 -10.35 -12.75 -8.87
CA ALA A 260 -9.55 -12.28 -10.01
C ALA A 260 -10.28 -11.50 -11.12
N SER A 261 -11.57 -11.22 -10.99
CA SER A 261 -12.32 -10.37 -11.93
C SER A 261 -13.12 -9.32 -11.19
N ILE A 262 -13.34 -8.20 -11.85
CA ILE A 262 -14.17 -7.10 -11.34
C ILE A 262 -15.45 -7.09 -12.16
N VAL A 263 -16.58 -7.21 -11.49
CA VAL A 263 -17.89 -7.14 -12.11
C VAL A 263 -18.60 -5.86 -11.64
N LEU A 264 -19.02 -5.05 -12.60
CA LEU A 264 -19.89 -3.90 -12.36
C LEU A 264 -21.25 -4.17 -12.98
N THR A 265 -22.27 -3.70 -12.30
CA THR A 265 -23.63 -3.65 -12.81
C THR A 265 -23.90 -2.22 -13.28
N ALA A 266 -24.52 -2.09 -14.42
CA ALA A 266 -24.95 -0.81 -14.98
C ALA A 266 -26.31 -0.98 -15.63
N THR A 267 -27.02 0.12 -15.82
CA THR A 267 -28.22 0.15 -16.63
C THR A 267 -27.92 0.97 -17.88
N SER A 268 -28.24 0.44 -19.06
CA SER A 268 -28.20 1.23 -20.30
C SER A 268 -29.23 2.34 -20.24
N ILE A 269 -29.03 3.41 -21.03
CA ILE A 269 -30.06 4.46 -21.23
C ILE A 269 -31.38 3.86 -21.73
N ASP A 270 -31.32 2.75 -22.47
CA ASP A 270 -32.49 2.02 -22.95
C ASP A 270 -33.19 1.17 -21.86
N GLY A 271 -32.66 1.14 -20.64
CA GLY A 271 -33.18 0.42 -19.47
C GLY A 271 -32.71 -1.03 -19.37
N ASP A 272 -31.84 -1.50 -20.26
CA ASP A 272 -31.32 -2.86 -20.23
C ASP A 272 -30.22 -3.02 -19.16
N PRO A 273 -30.26 -4.11 -18.37
CA PRO A 273 -29.18 -4.38 -17.40
C PRO A 273 -27.90 -4.81 -18.13
N LEU A 274 -26.81 -4.13 -17.84
CA LEU A 274 -25.48 -4.40 -18.38
C LEU A 274 -24.55 -4.93 -17.28
N PHE A 275 -23.77 -5.94 -17.62
CA PHE A 275 -22.69 -6.44 -16.78
C PHE A 275 -21.37 -6.09 -17.45
N VAL A 276 -20.57 -5.25 -16.77
CA VAL A 276 -19.24 -4.89 -17.23
C VAL A 276 -18.23 -5.71 -16.46
N SER A 277 -17.59 -6.66 -17.13
CA SER A 277 -16.52 -7.46 -16.55
C SER A 277 -15.16 -6.87 -16.91
N GLY A 278 -14.40 -6.49 -15.91
CA GLY A 278 -13.01 -6.05 -16.04
C GLY A 278 -12.06 -7.15 -15.61
N LEU A 279 -10.97 -7.34 -16.37
CA LEU A 279 -9.88 -8.20 -15.96
C LEU A 279 -9.10 -7.49 -14.83
N GLY A 280 -9.02 -8.13 -13.68
CA GLY A 280 -8.25 -7.63 -12.56
C GLY A 280 -6.75 -7.66 -12.83
N ARG A 281 -5.98 -7.05 -11.93
CA ARG A 281 -4.51 -6.95 -12.02
C ARG A 281 -3.80 -8.30 -12.18
N ASP A 282 -4.39 -9.39 -11.70
CA ASP A 282 -3.83 -10.74 -11.74
C ASP A 282 -4.12 -11.49 -13.05
N SER A 283 -4.89 -10.92 -13.97
CA SER A 283 -5.22 -11.58 -15.24
C SER A 283 -4.11 -11.45 -16.31
N TRP A 284 -3.04 -10.73 -16.00
CA TRP A 284 -1.91 -10.48 -16.90
C TRP A 284 -0.65 -11.28 -16.54
N SER A 285 -0.73 -12.19 -15.57
CA SER A 285 0.38 -13.07 -15.17
C SER A 285 0.32 -14.44 -15.82
#